data_42b5f2d587df539401ad828b10ed4722
#
_entry.id   42b5f2d587df539401ad828b10ed4722
#
_cell.length_a   1.000
_cell.length_b   1.000
_cell.length_c   1.000
_cell.angle_alpha   90.00
_cell.angle_beta   90.00
_cell.angle_gamma   90.00
#
_symmetry.space_group_name_H-M   'P 1'
#
loop_
_entity.id
_entity.type
_entity.pdbx_description
1 polymer ?
#
loop_
_entity_poly.entity_id
_entity_poly.type
_entity_poly.pdbx_seq_one_letter_code
_entity_poly.pdbx_strand_id
1 'polypeptide(L)'
;VITDISPDDDADKGDTIRIQGYVEDQNETRLPNFEVGFGMWDKNHEEPAFEIGQVVTDISGNFDANITDFLEAIPGENEIYAASYKKGFLGVDGPENIEIFSDTTLVVDAPESVGKGQELVVSGTLLDIGGVPAAGQTIVFEVWEPWWGQKPENINCSPTGWARYRCDVGTAETDDFGNFVFSWTVPEEGQPTADDDYHIESWFPASTYLYSSIVTTDLIILESTVNLTAEIEPAKEYIGNKFWVNGTVSDVAVSNGSISVELAGIELAVFSVAEVNWTTEALVPTDLAAGNYTVIVTFDSE
;
A
#
# COMPACT_ATOMS: atom_id res chain seq x y z
N VAL A 1 -8.36 45.57 1.96
CA VAL A 1 -7.93 45.28 0.58
C VAL A 1 -6.63 44.47 0.63
N ILE A 2 -6.61 43.31 0.03
CA ILE A 2 -5.38 42.57 -0.28
C ILE A 2 -4.77 43.27 -1.52
N THR A 3 -3.49 43.49 -1.52
CA THR A 3 -2.78 44.14 -2.64
C THR A 3 -1.74 43.24 -3.26
N ASP A 4 -1.28 42.25 -2.54
CA ASP A 4 -0.22 41.35 -2.98
C ASP A 4 -0.23 40.05 -2.16
N ILE A 5 -0.05 38.93 -2.84
CA ILE A 5 0.20 37.62 -2.25
C ILE A 5 1.48 37.07 -2.89
N SER A 6 2.39 36.51 -2.11
CA SER A 6 3.63 35.95 -2.63
C SER A 6 3.94 34.63 -1.93
N PRO A 7 4.13 33.56 -2.69
CA PRO A 7 4.09 33.50 -4.17
C PRO A 7 2.69 33.81 -4.74
N ASP A 8 2.65 34.31 -5.97
CA ASP A 8 1.42 34.86 -6.56
C ASP A 8 0.39 33.79 -6.95
N ASP A 9 0.83 32.65 -7.45
CA ASP A 9 -0.02 31.65 -8.10
C ASP A 9 -0.04 30.31 -7.38
N ASP A 10 1.07 29.89 -6.74
CA ASP A 10 1.24 28.57 -6.14
C ASP A 10 2.09 28.58 -4.87
N ALA A 11 1.83 27.64 -3.98
CA ALA A 11 2.63 27.39 -2.78
C ALA A 11 2.62 25.91 -2.39
N ASP A 12 3.74 25.41 -1.90
CA ASP A 12 3.81 24.11 -1.26
C ASP A 12 3.34 24.19 0.19
N LYS A 13 2.65 23.15 0.67
CA LYS A 13 2.36 23.02 2.10
C LYS A 13 3.66 23.04 2.90
N GLY A 14 3.71 23.89 3.92
CA GLY A 14 4.90 24.13 4.73
C GLY A 14 5.72 25.33 4.29
N ASP A 15 5.43 25.93 3.16
CA ASP A 15 6.01 27.21 2.74
C ASP A 15 5.46 28.38 3.54
N THR A 16 5.93 29.57 3.21
CA THR A 16 5.42 30.83 3.78
C THR A 16 4.70 31.60 2.70
N ILE A 17 3.40 31.85 2.91
CA ILE A 17 2.62 32.77 2.08
C ILE A 17 2.69 34.15 2.74
N ARG A 18 3.19 35.15 2.02
CA ARG A 18 3.20 36.53 2.45
C ARG A 18 1.99 37.22 1.87
N ILE A 19 1.18 37.88 2.71
CA ILE A 19 -0.01 38.58 2.32
C ILE A 19 0.15 40.07 2.74
N GLN A 20 0.05 40.96 1.78
CA GLN A 20 0.14 42.38 2.02
C GLN A 20 -1.14 43.11 1.62
N GLY A 21 -1.42 44.23 2.30
CA GLY A 21 -2.60 44.97 2.01
C GLY A 21 -2.84 46.12 3.00
N TYR A 22 -4.08 46.55 3.05
CA TYR A 22 -4.50 47.63 3.93
C TYR A 22 -5.97 47.52 4.31
N VAL A 23 -6.32 48.23 5.39
CA VAL A 23 -7.72 48.44 5.79
C VAL A 23 -8.07 49.93 5.62
N GLU A 24 -9.20 50.18 5.00
CA GLU A 24 -9.73 51.53 4.81
C GLU A 24 -11.23 51.59 5.10
N ASP A 25 -11.73 52.79 5.41
CA ASP A 25 -13.17 53.04 5.53
C ASP A 25 -13.81 53.37 4.18
N GLN A 26 -15.13 53.60 4.17
CA GLN A 26 -15.89 53.97 2.97
C GLN A 26 -15.47 55.31 2.34
N ASN A 27 -14.63 56.09 3.00
CA ASN A 27 -14.09 57.35 2.52
C ASN A 27 -12.63 57.23 2.08
N GLU A 28 -12.13 55.99 1.90
CA GLU A 28 -10.75 55.69 1.53
C GLU A 28 -9.71 56.13 2.59
N THR A 29 -10.15 56.28 3.86
CA THR A 29 -9.25 56.60 4.96
C THR A 29 -8.65 55.34 5.55
N ARG A 30 -7.31 55.22 5.56
CA ARG A 30 -6.57 54.10 6.14
C ARG A 30 -6.84 54.00 7.61
N LEU A 31 -7.09 52.77 8.08
CA LEU A 31 -7.47 52.46 9.44
C LEU A 31 -6.34 51.73 10.19
N PRO A 32 -5.62 52.43 11.09
CA PRO A 32 -4.56 51.83 11.87
C PRO A 32 -5.10 51.00 13.05
N ASN A 33 -4.30 50.01 13.51
CA ASN A 33 -4.60 49.14 14.63
C ASN A 33 -5.90 48.33 14.47
N PHE A 34 -6.18 47.89 13.24
CA PHE A 34 -7.23 46.93 12.95
C PHE A 34 -6.66 45.52 12.86
N GLU A 35 -7.34 44.58 13.48
CA GLU A 35 -7.07 43.16 13.35
C GLU A 35 -7.60 42.67 11.99
N VAL A 36 -6.78 41.93 11.26
CA VAL A 36 -7.11 41.33 9.97
C VAL A 36 -6.85 39.83 10.11
N GLY A 37 -7.90 39.03 10.02
CA GLY A 37 -7.82 37.58 9.93
C GLY A 37 -7.79 37.12 8.49
N PHE A 38 -7.09 36.06 8.21
CA PHE A 38 -7.02 35.40 6.90
C PHE A 38 -7.67 34.04 6.97
N GLY A 39 -8.51 33.75 5.99
CA GLY A 39 -9.12 32.44 5.79
C GLY A 39 -8.76 31.87 4.44
N MET A 40 -8.63 30.57 4.36
CA MET A 40 -8.46 29.84 3.11
C MET A 40 -9.67 28.94 2.87
N TRP A 41 -10.11 28.87 1.63
CA TRP A 41 -11.24 28.07 1.21
C TRP A 41 -10.83 27.20 0.03
N ASP A 42 -11.10 25.90 0.13
CA ASP A 42 -11.00 25.01 -1.04
C ASP A 42 -12.15 25.31 -2.01
N LYS A 43 -11.81 25.71 -3.21
CA LYS A 43 -12.76 26.11 -4.26
C LYS A 43 -13.59 24.92 -4.79
N ASN A 44 -13.10 23.70 -4.65
CA ASN A 44 -13.73 22.49 -5.19
C ASN A 44 -14.63 21.77 -4.19
N HIS A 45 -14.49 22.05 -2.91
CA HIS A 45 -15.24 21.45 -1.83
C HIS A 45 -16.02 22.53 -1.11
N GLU A 46 -17.30 22.33 -0.87
CA GLU A 46 -18.16 23.28 -0.16
C GLU A 46 -17.86 23.36 1.36
N GLU A 47 -16.62 23.07 1.76
CA GLU A 47 -16.19 23.14 3.16
C GLU A 47 -16.00 24.59 3.60
N PRO A 48 -16.28 24.91 4.86
CA PRO A 48 -16.09 26.27 5.38
C PRO A 48 -14.62 26.65 5.38
N ALA A 49 -14.35 27.93 5.08
CA ALA A 49 -13.00 28.49 5.20
C ALA A 49 -12.42 28.25 6.59
N PHE A 50 -11.17 27.83 6.67
CA PHE A 50 -10.43 27.75 7.92
C PHE A 50 -9.48 28.96 8.08
N GLU A 51 -9.22 29.35 9.33
CA GLU A 51 -8.35 30.47 9.63
C GLU A 51 -6.89 30.05 9.44
N ILE A 52 -6.15 30.79 8.61
CA ILE A 52 -4.72 30.54 8.34
C ILE A 52 -3.81 31.52 9.07
N GLY A 53 -4.34 32.58 9.66
CA GLY A 53 -3.57 33.54 10.44
C GLY A 53 -4.24 34.89 10.64
N GLN A 54 -3.56 35.75 11.37
CA GLN A 54 -4.02 37.12 11.65
C GLN A 54 -2.87 38.10 11.79
N VAL A 55 -3.15 39.38 11.56
CA VAL A 55 -2.20 40.48 11.70
C VAL A 55 -2.93 41.76 12.13
N VAL A 56 -2.19 42.70 12.68
CA VAL A 56 -2.74 44.06 13.01
C VAL A 56 -2.14 45.10 12.06
N THR A 57 -2.98 45.97 11.52
CA THR A 57 -2.51 47.05 10.66
C THR A 57 -1.59 48.01 11.42
N ASP A 58 -0.59 48.52 10.70
CA ASP A 58 0.34 49.53 11.21
C ASP A 58 -0.31 50.92 11.39
N ILE A 59 0.50 51.90 11.77
CA ILE A 59 0.04 53.27 11.98
C ILE A 59 -0.46 53.93 10.67
N SER A 60 -0.10 53.39 9.52
CA SER A 60 -0.53 53.86 8.19
C SER A 60 -1.74 53.04 7.66
N GLY A 61 -2.26 52.10 8.44
CA GLY A 61 -3.36 51.22 8.07
C GLY A 61 -2.98 50.06 7.14
N ASN A 62 -1.69 49.82 6.94
CA ASN A 62 -1.21 48.68 6.13
C ASN A 62 -0.96 47.45 6.98
N PHE A 63 -1.00 46.29 6.37
CA PHE A 63 -0.57 45.03 6.95
C PHE A 63 0.41 44.27 6.05
N ASP A 64 1.24 43.45 6.67
CA ASP A 64 2.21 42.58 6.05
C ASP A 64 2.31 41.33 6.92
N ALA A 65 1.76 40.24 6.46
CA ALA A 65 1.65 38.98 7.20
C ALA A 65 2.41 37.87 6.49
N ASN A 66 3.12 37.04 7.28
CA ASN A 66 3.70 35.82 6.83
C ASN A 66 2.89 34.66 7.45
N ILE A 67 2.23 33.91 6.59
CA ILE A 67 1.39 32.77 6.96
C ILE A 67 2.18 31.50 6.70
N THR A 68 2.35 30.66 7.72
CA THR A 68 3.09 29.38 7.66
C THR A 68 2.23 28.19 8.06
N ASP A 69 1.02 28.45 8.58
CA ASP A 69 0.14 27.41 9.13
C ASP A 69 -1.07 27.21 8.22
N PHE A 70 -0.85 26.51 7.10
CA PHE A 70 -1.92 26.09 6.19
C PHE A 70 -1.79 24.59 5.82
N LEU A 71 -1.24 23.78 6.72
CA LEU A 71 -1.10 22.36 6.55
C LEU A 71 -2.45 21.61 6.41
N GLU A 72 -3.52 22.19 6.93
CA GLU A 72 -4.89 21.68 6.79
C GLU A 72 -5.51 21.99 5.42
N ALA A 73 -4.89 22.85 4.59
CA ALA A 73 -5.39 23.15 3.26
C ALA A 73 -5.46 21.86 2.41
N ILE A 74 -6.52 21.74 1.61
CA ILE A 74 -6.63 20.65 0.64
C ILE A 74 -5.76 21.02 -0.57
N PRO A 75 -4.87 20.11 -1.04
CA PRO A 75 -4.11 20.37 -2.26
C PRO A 75 -5.04 20.60 -3.46
N GLY A 76 -4.79 21.69 -4.18
CA GLY A 76 -5.65 22.10 -5.28
C GLY A 76 -5.84 23.61 -5.37
N GLU A 77 -6.86 24.04 -6.13
CA GLU A 77 -7.24 25.44 -6.22
C GLU A 77 -7.90 25.90 -4.91
N ASN A 78 -7.31 26.90 -4.28
CA ASN A 78 -7.80 27.52 -3.06
C ASN A 78 -8.03 29.01 -3.24
N GLU A 79 -8.83 29.59 -2.36
CA GLU A 79 -9.15 31.01 -2.33
C GLU A 79 -8.79 31.60 -0.96
N ILE A 80 -8.03 32.69 -0.96
CA ILE A 80 -7.66 33.43 0.26
C ILE A 80 -8.56 34.64 0.43
N TYR A 81 -9.09 34.80 1.63
CA TYR A 81 -9.89 35.94 2.06
C TYR A 81 -9.23 36.66 3.22
N ALA A 82 -9.33 37.96 3.23
CA ALA A 82 -9.01 38.79 4.38
C ALA A 82 -10.28 39.36 4.99
N ALA A 83 -10.44 39.23 6.29
CA ALA A 83 -11.56 39.76 7.05
C ALA A 83 -11.06 40.66 8.19
N SER A 84 -11.65 41.83 8.33
CA SER A 84 -11.34 42.74 9.44
C SER A 84 -12.60 43.06 10.21
N TYR A 85 -12.56 42.90 11.53
CA TYR A 85 -13.67 43.24 12.41
C TYR A 85 -13.20 44.15 13.57
N LYS A 86 -13.88 45.24 13.74
CA LYS A 86 -13.80 46.08 14.93
C LYS A 86 -15.19 46.66 15.21
N LYS A 87 -15.56 46.89 16.45
CA LYS A 87 -16.88 47.38 16.83
C LYS A 87 -17.34 48.53 15.94
N GLY A 88 -18.37 48.30 15.13
CA GLY A 88 -18.92 49.25 14.17
C GLY A 88 -18.35 49.18 12.76
N PHE A 89 -17.40 48.29 12.51
CA PHE A 89 -16.79 48.08 11.19
C PHE A 89 -16.71 46.59 10.89
N LEU A 90 -17.05 46.22 9.68
CA LEU A 90 -16.85 44.88 9.12
C LEU A 90 -16.37 45.06 7.69
N GLY A 91 -15.24 44.48 7.37
CA GLY A 91 -14.70 44.45 6.02
C GLY A 91 -14.28 43.04 5.64
N VAL A 92 -14.56 42.68 4.41
CA VAL A 92 -14.08 41.43 3.80
C VAL A 92 -13.54 41.78 2.43
N ASP A 93 -12.41 41.19 2.07
CA ASP A 93 -11.81 41.32 0.76
C ASP A 93 -11.32 39.94 0.29
N GLY A 94 -11.22 39.72 -1.00
CA GLY A 94 -10.97 38.49 -1.68
C GLY A 94 -12.15 38.07 -2.56
N PRO A 95 -12.14 36.88 -3.17
CA PRO A 95 -11.06 35.89 -3.09
C PRO A 95 -9.83 36.26 -3.95
N GLU A 96 -8.66 35.90 -3.44
CA GLU A 96 -7.46 35.74 -4.23
C GLU A 96 -7.17 34.24 -4.42
N ASN A 97 -6.94 33.84 -5.66
CA ASN A 97 -6.72 32.42 -5.96
C ASN A 97 -5.26 32.04 -5.69
N ILE A 98 -5.07 30.84 -5.17
CA ILE A 98 -3.76 30.21 -4.99
C ILE A 98 -3.87 28.71 -5.21
N GLU A 99 -2.90 28.10 -5.87
CA GLU A 99 -2.81 26.66 -6.00
C GLU A 99 -1.91 26.10 -4.88
N ILE A 100 -2.42 25.13 -4.14
CA ILE A 100 -1.67 24.47 -3.06
C ILE A 100 -1.19 23.11 -3.53
N PHE A 101 0.12 22.91 -3.49
CA PHE A 101 0.79 21.64 -3.74
C PHE A 101 1.19 20.97 -2.43
N SER A 102 1.36 19.66 -2.45
CA SER A 102 1.78 18.93 -1.25
C SER A 102 2.64 17.73 -1.59
N ASP A 103 3.69 17.54 -0.82
CA ASP A 103 4.34 16.25 -0.71
C ASP A 103 3.36 15.20 -0.18
N THR A 104 3.60 13.94 -0.52
CA THR A 104 2.79 12.83 -0.03
C THR A 104 3.59 11.87 0.83
N THR A 105 2.88 11.23 1.75
CA THR A 105 3.40 10.12 2.55
C THR A 105 2.60 8.87 2.21
N LEU A 106 3.28 7.89 1.61
CA LEU A 106 2.74 6.57 1.35
C LEU A 106 3.19 5.62 2.45
N VAL A 107 2.22 5.02 3.16
CA VAL A 107 2.46 3.97 4.16
C VAL A 107 1.95 2.67 3.60
N VAL A 108 2.77 1.61 3.65
CA VAL A 108 2.47 0.30 3.07
C VAL A 108 2.63 -0.77 4.12
N ASP A 109 1.65 -1.67 4.20
CA ASP A 109 1.69 -2.90 4.96
C ASP A 109 1.60 -4.07 3.97
N ALA A 110 2.67 -4.85 3.89
CA ALA A 110 2.81 -6.00 3.03
C ALA A 110 3.41 -7.18 3.82
N PRO A 111 3.02 -8.44 3.54
CA PRO A 111 3.63 -9.59 4.18
C PRO A 111 5.08 -9.75 3.73
N GLU A 112 5.94 -10.21 4.63
CA GLU A 112 7.36 -10.48 4.36
C GLU A 112 7.57 -11.66 3.39
N SER A 113 6.56 -12.53 3.23
CA SER A 113 6.62 -13.69 2.35
C SER A 113 5.25 -14.10 1.82
N VAL A 114 5.24 -14.73 0.66
CA VAL A 114 4.05 -15.32 0.03
C VAL A 114 4.43 -16.57 -0.75
N GLY A 115 3.56 -17.59 -0.75
CA GLY A 115 3.75 -18.80 -1.56
C GLY A 115 3.36 -18.60 -3.02
N LYS A 116 3.99 -19.36 -3.91
CA LYS A 116 3.52 -19.51 -5.29
C LYS A 116 2.06 -20.00 -5.32
N GLY A 117 1.24 -19.48 -6.21
CA GLY A 117 -0.20 -19.75 -6.27
C GLY A 117 -1.04 -19.07 -5.20
N GLN A 118 -0.42 -18.45 -4.20
CA GLN A 118 -1.13 -17.72 -3.13
C GLN A 118 -1.37 -16.27 -3.48
N GLU A 119 -2.33 -15.68 -2.78
CA GLU A 119 -2.66 -14.27 -2.91
C GLU A 119 -1.79 -13.43 -1.98
N LEU A 120 -1.03 -12.50 -2.57
CA LEU A 120 -0.35 -11.43 -1.86
C LEU A 120 -1.35 -10.29 -1.68
N VAL A 121 -1.61 -9.91 -0.44
CA VAL A 121 -2.44 -8.74 -0.13
C VAL A 121 -1.56 -7.64 0.43
N VAL A 122 -1.59 -6.49 -0.21
CA VAL A 122 -0.88 -5.28 0.20
C VAL A 122 -1.92 -4.22 0.54
N SER A 123 -1.78 -3.58 1.68
CA SER A 123 -2.65 -2.49 2.11
C SER A 123 -1.85 -1.28 2.55
N GLY A 124 -2.50 -0.12 2.63
CA GLY A 124 -1.81 1.07 3.09
C GLY A 124 -2.66 2.31 3.04
N THR A 125 -1.99 3.44 3.24
CA THR A 125 -2.61 4.77 3.18
C THR A 125 -1.73 5.75 2.43
N LEU A 126 -2.35 6.64 1.68
CA LEU A 126 -1.72 7.80 1.08
C LEU A 126 -2.27 9.07 1.73
N LEU A 127 -1.39 9.83 2.33
CA LEU A 127 -1.71 11.11 2.98
C LEU A 127 -0.85 12.20 2.36
N ASP A 128 -1.29 13.43 2.41
CA ASP A 128 -0.41 14.57 2.17
C ASP A 128 0.47 14.86 3.41
N ILE A 129 1.39 15.83 3.30
CA ILE A 129 2.29 16.19 4.39
C ILE A 129 1.55 16.74 5.63
N GLY A 130 0.35 17.28 5.45
CA GLY A 130 -0.52 17.75 6.53
C GLY A 130 -1.33 16.63 7.20
N GLY A 131 -1.24 15.40 6.69
CA GLY A 131 -2.01 14.26 7.16
C GLY A 131 -3.43 14.19 6.60
N VAL A 132 -3.76 15.00 5.59
CA VAL A 132 -5.06 14.93 4.90
C VAL A 132 -5.08 13.74 3.95
N PRO A 133 -6.15 12.92 3.96
CA PRO A 133 -6.27 11.78 3.06
C PRO A 133 -6.23 12.19 1.57
N ALA A 134 -5.40 11.52 0.79
CA ALA A 134 -5.36 11.68 -0.66
C ALA A 134 -6.30 10.66 -1.32
N ALA A 135 -7.57 11.03 -1.45
CA ALA A 135 -8.62 10.18 -2.01
C ALA A 135 -8.56 10.09 -3.55
N GLY A 136 -9.04 8.97 -4.11
CA GLY A 136 -9.18 8.76 -5.55
C GLY A 136 -7.86 8.74 -6.32
N GLN A 137 -6.75 8.46 -5.63
CA GLN A 137 -5.42 8.40 -6.24
C GLN A 137 -5.06 6.96 -6.61
N THR A 138 -4.37 6.80 -7.73
CA THR A 138 -3.91 5.48 -8.19
C THR A 138 -2.55 5.15 -7.60
N ILE A 139 -2.46 4.04 -6.88
CA ILE A 139 -1.20 3.44 -6.42
C ILE A 139 -0.81 2.34 -7.40
N VAL A 140 0.44 2.32 -7.83
CA VAL A 140 0.99 1.33 -8.75
C VAL A 140 1.87 0.36 -7.98
N PHE A 141 1.77 -0.94 -8.30
CA PHE A 141 2.53 -2.00 -7.67
C PHE A 141 3.39 -2.71 -8.70
N GLU A 142 4.65 -2.88 -8.34
CA GLU A 142 5.65 -3.51 -9.18
C GLU A 142 6.49 -4.47 -8.36
N VAL A 143 6.84 -5.61 -8.95
CA VAL A 143 7.75 -6.58 -8.34
C VAL A 143 9.10 -6.50 -9.05
N TRP A 144 10.16 -6.42 -8.26
CA TRP A 144 11.54 -6.33 -8.72
C TRP A 144 12.32 -7.55 -8.29
N GLU A 145 13.10 -8.10 -9.21
CA GLU A 145 14.11 -9.10 -8.91
C GLU A 145 15.45 -8.41 -8.62
N PRO A 146 16.11 -8.66 -7.47
CA PRO A 146 17.34 -7.96 -7.09
C PRO A 146 18.56 -8.37 -7.92
N TRP A 147 18.55 -9.53 -8.60
CA TRP A 147 19.70 -10.07 -9.31
C TRP A 147 19.38 -10.53 -10.73
N TRP A 148 20.38 -10.47 -11.61
CA TRP A 148 20.53 -10.86 -13.02
C TRP A 148 19.64 -12.03 -13.49
N GLY A 149 18.32 -11.85 -13.49
CA GLY A 149 17.35 -12.84 -13.92
C GLY A 149 17.02 -12.76 -15.42
N GLN A 150 16.46 -13.82 -15.95
CA GLN A 150 15.80 -13.79 -17.27
C GLN A 150 14.47 -13.05 -17.13
N LYS A 151 14.07 -12.31 -18.18
CA LYS A 151 12.77 -11.66 -18.22
C LYS A 151 11.67 -12.67 -17.88
N PRO A 152 10.82 -12.41 -16.87
CA PRO A 152 9.67 -13.26 -16.61
C PRO A 152 8.77 -13.36 -17.85
N GLU A 153 8.46 -14.58 -18.28
CA GLU A 153 7.72 -14.79 -19.53
C GLU A 153 6.22 -14.47 -19.40
N ASN A 154 5.70 -14.49 -18.17
CA ASN A 154 4.25 -14.44 -17.91
C ASN A 154 3.77 -13.13 -17.26
N ILE A 155 4.66 -12.18 -16.99
CA ILE A 155 4.34 -10.89 -16.37
C ILE A 155 4.82 -9.77 -17.30
N ASN A 156 4.12 -8.64 -17.30
CA ASN A 156 4.49 -7.48 -18.09
C ASN A 156 5.69 -6.77 -17.46
N CYS A 157 6.90 -7.19 -17.85
CA CYS A 157 8.14 -6.68 -17.30
C CYS A 157 8.88 -5.81 -18.30
N SER A 158 9.36 -4.67 -17.82
CA SER A 158 10.21 -3.75 -18.57
C SER A 158 11.67 -3.85 -18.09
N PRO A 159 12.66 -3.91 -19.02
CA PRO A 159 14.06 -3.92 -18.64
C PRO A 159 14.44 -2.55 -18.05
N THR A 160 14.95 -2.52 -16.84
CA THR A 160 15.65 -1.36 -16.30
C THR A 160 17.14 -1.47 -16.67
N GLY A 161 17.81 -0.38 -17.04
CA GLY A 161 19.10 -0.33 -17.74
C GLY A 161 20.32 -1.09 -17.18
N TRP A 162 20.15 -1.99 -16.18
CA TRP A 162 21.18 -2.82 -15.54
C TRP A 162 20.77 -4.29 -15.44
N ALA A 163 20.03 -4.82 -16.42
CA ALA A 163 19.55 -6.21 -16.44
C ALA A 163 18.61 -6.60 -15.25
N ARG A 164 17.95 -5.64 -14.65
CA ARG A 164 16.85 -5.85 -13.71
C ARG A 164 15.55 -5.74 -14.46
N TYR A 165 14.57 -6.53 -14.07
CA TYR A 165 13.23 -6.44 -14.62
C TYR A 165 12.29 -5.84 -13.58
N ARG A 166 11.54 -4.86 -14.01
CA ARG A 166 10.44 -4.23 -13.28
C ARG A 166 9.15 -4.79 -13.85
N CYS A 167 8.38 -5.45 -13.04
CA CYS A 167 7.18 -6.14 -13.47
C CYS A 167 5.96 -5.47 -12.85
N ASP A 168 5.12 -4.89 -13.70
CA ASP A 168 3.84 -4.34 -13.27
C ASP A 168 2.92 -5.48 -12.83
N VAL A 169 2.48 -5.48 -11.58
CA VAL A 169 1.56 -6.48 -11.03
C VAL A 169 0.15 -5.93 -10.84
N GLY A 170 -0.04 -4.63 -10.87
CA GLY A 170 -1.35 -4.01 -10.87
C GLY A 170 -1.41 -2.64 -10.19
N THR A 171 -2.62 -2.19 -9.96
CA THR A 171 -2.92 -0.89 -9.34
C THR A 171 -4.06 -1.01 -8.34
N ALA A 172 -4.14 -0.09 -7.38
CA ALA A 172 -5.30 0.13 -6.52
C ALA A 172 -5.63 1.62 -6.45
N GLU A 173 -6.88 1.96 -6.18
CA GLU A 173 -7.32 3.32 -5.93
C GLU A 173 -7.49 3.55 -4.42
N THR A 174 -7.16 4.75 -3.95
CA THR A 174 -7.39 5.15 -2.57
C THR A 174 -8.86 5.52 -2.36
N ASP A 175 -9.43 5.11 -1.21
CA ASP A 175 -10.77 5.49 -0.78
C ASP A 175 -10.82 6.93 -0.23
N ASP A 176 -11.99 7.38 0.26
CA ASP A 176 -12.20 8.72 0.84
C ASP A 176 -11.32 8.99 2.09
N PHE A 177 -10.74 7.96 2.67
CA PHE A 177 -9.83 8.05 3.81
C PHE A 177 -8.35 7.87 3.42
N GLY A 178 -8.07 7.83 2.12
CA GLY A 178 -6.74 7.60 1.57
C GLY A 178 -6.26 6.16 1.67
N ASN A 179 -7.10 5.21 2.13
CA ASN A 179 -6.71 3.80 2.24
C ASN A 179 -6.82 3.09 0.90
N PHE A 180 -5.95 2.11 0.70
CA PHE A 180 -6.01 1.20 -0.44
C PHE A 180 -5.77 -0.24 -0.02
N VAL A 181 -6.28 -1.17 -0.81
CA VAL A 181 -5.99 -2.60 -0.74
C VAL A 181 -5.74 -3.11 -2.14
N PHE A 182 -4.65 -3.82 -2.31
CA PHE A 182 -4.24 -4.46 -3.55
C PHE A 182 -4.06 -5.95 -3.33
N SER A 183 -4.51 -6.77 -4.26
CA SER A 183 -4.32 -8.22 -4.26
C SER A 183 -3.66 -8.67 -5.55
N TRP A 184 -2.68 -9.54 -5.43
CA TRP A 184 -2.01 -10.18 -6.55
C TRP A 184 -1.78 -11.66 -6.29
N THR A 185 -2.23 -12.52 -7.19
CA THR A 185 -1.92 -13.96 -7.11
C THR A 185 -0.54 -14.20 -7.71
N VAL A 186 0.38 -14.68 -6.88
CA VAL A 186 1.73 -15.06 -7.33
C VAL A 186 1.61 -16.24 -8.31
N PRO A 187 2.23 -16.17 -9.51
CA PRO A 187 2.17 -17.28 -10.45
C PRO A 187 2.69 -18.60 -9.85
N GLU A 188 1.98 -19.70 -10.11
CA GLU A 188 2.39 -21.04 -9.67
C GLU A 188 3.64 -21.52 -10.40
N GLU A 189 3.73 -21.20 -11.70
CA GLU A 189 4.82 -21.60 -12.58
C GLU A 189 5.59 -20.40 -13.11
N GLY A 190 6.88 -20.59 -13.39
CA GLY A 190 7.73 -19.56 -13.96
C GLY A 190 8.18 -18.53 -12.92
N GLN A 191 8.36 -17.28 -13.37
CA GLN A 191 8.77 -16.17 -12.51
C GLN A 191 7.56 -15.52 -11.81
N PRO A 192 7.71 -15.03 -10.56
CA PRO A 192 8.92 -15.11 -9.74
C PRO A 192 9.27 -16.54 -9.32
N THR A 193 10.57 -16.87 -9.25
CA THR A 193 11.05 -18.15 -8.71
C THR A 193 11.00 -18.12 -7.19
N ALA A 194 10.79 -19.28 -6.57
CA ALA A 194 10.88 -19.38 -5.12
C ALA A 194 12.32 -19.27 -4.62
N ASP A 195 12.45 -18.98 -3.33
CA ASP A 195 13.72 -18.82 -2.61
C ASP A 195 14.61 -17.65 -3.08
N ASP A 196 14.13 -16.82 -4.01
CA ASP A 196 14.78 -15.58 -4.37
C ASP A 196 14.21 -14.38 -3.57
N ASP A 197 15.08 -13.44 -3.24
CA ASP A 197 14.70 -12.20 -2.59
C ASP A 197 14.11 -11.23 -3.63
N TYR A 198 12.84 -10.93 -3.51
CA TYR A 198 12.15 -9.93 -4.31
C TYR A 198 11.90 -8.67 -3.50
N HIS A 199 11.55 -7.61 -4.20
CA HIS A 199 10.99 -6.40 -3.60
C HIS A 199 9.67 -6.09 -4.26
N ILE A 200 8.67 -5.74 -3.46
CA ILE A 200 7.48 -5.08 -3.96
C ILE A 200 7.62 -3.58 -3.79
N GLU A 201 7.50 -2.86 -4.88
CA GLU A 201 7.52 -1.41 -4.91
C GLU A 201 6.09 -0.91 -5.06
N SER A 202 5.66 -0.11 -4.10
CA SER A 202 4.37 0.57 -4.12
C SER A 202 4.65 2.05 -4.33
N TRP A 203 4.09 2.64 -5.37
CA TRP A 203 4.38 4.04 -5.65
C TRP A 203 3.15 4.80 -6.14
N PHE A 204 3.09 6.05 -5.73
CA PHE A 204 2.15 7.03 -6.21
C PHE A 204 2.87 7.92 -7.25
N PRO A 205 2.39 7.96 -8.52
CA PRO A 205 3.13 8.59 -9.63
C PRO A 205 3.04 10.12 -9.68
N ALA A 206 2.48 10.77 -8.72
CA ALA A 206 2.06 12.16 -8.67
C ALA A 206 0.72 12.41 -9.39
N SER A 207 0.04 13.46 -8.97
CA SER A 207 -1.14 14.01 -9.63
C SER A 207 -0.96 15.53 -9.84
N THR A 208 -2.01 16.24 -10.19
CA THR A 208 -1.91 17.66 -10.50
C THR A 208 -1.33 18.49 -9.34
N TYR A 209 -1.72 18.16 -8.09
CA TYR A 209 -1.35 18.95 -6.91
C TYR A 209 -0.62 18.13 -5.83
N LEU A 210 -0.36 16.86 -6.07
CA LEU A 210 0.31 15.95 -5.14
C LEU A 210 1.59 15.42 -5.77
N TYR A 211 2.72 15.56 -5.07
CA TYR A 211 3.98 15.01 -5.51
C TYR A 211 4.05 13.48 -5.30
N SER A 212 4.90 12.83 -6.07
CA SER A 212 5.06 11.37 -6.02
C SER A 212 5.66 10.89 -4.71
N SER A 213 5.27 9.69 -4.30
CA SER A 213 5.91 8.98 -3.19
C SER A 213 6.07 7.50 -3.50
N ILE A 214 7.05 6.86 -2.87
CA ILE A 214 7.44 5.48 -3.14
C ILE A 214 7.83 4.77 -1.85
N VAL A 215 7.42 3.50 -1.74
CA VAL A 215 7.84 2.59 -0.67
C VAL A 215 8.27 1.27 -1.28
N THR A 216 9.42 0.76 -0.84
CA THR A 216 9.93 -0.55 -1.23
C THR A 216 9.88 -1.46 -0.02
N THR A 217 9.29 -2.64 -0.17
CA THR A 217 9.20 -3.68 0.87
C THR A 217 9.86 -4.96 0.36
N ASP A 218 10.67 -5.59 1.21
CA ASP A 218 11.26 -6.89 0.90
C ASP A 218 10.18 -7.96 0.87
N LEU A 219 10.27 -8.89 -0.08
CA LEU A 219 9.30 -9.95 -0.29
C LEU A 219 10.02 -11.26 -0.63
N ILE A 220 9.80 -12.29 0.15
CA ILE A 220 10.30 -13.65 -0.12
C ILE A 220 9.18 -14.45 -0.80
N ILE A 221 9.46 -14.98 -1.98
CA ILE A 221 8.56 -15.90 -2.65
C ILE A 221 8.94 -17.33 -2.21
N LEU A 222 7.97 -18.01 -1.62
CA LEU A 222 8.14 -19.40 -1.15
C LEU A 222 7.58 -20.38 -2.20
N GLU A 223 8.15 -21.57 -2.27
CA GLU A 223 7.45 -22.67 -2.95
C GLU A 223 6.06 -22.86 -2.31
N SER A 224 5.08 -23.31 -3.08
CA SER A 224 3.75 -23.54 -2.55
C SER A 224 3.82 -24.51 -1.39
N THR A 225 3.32 -24.10 -0.23
CA THR A 225 3.26 -24.97 0.95
C THR A 225 2.12 -25.94 0.78
N VAL A 226 2.44 -27.16 0.45
CA VAL A 226 1.47 -28.25 0.44
C VAL A 226 1.16 -28.68 1.88
N ASN A 227 -0.07 -28.52 2.33
CA ASN A 227 -0.50 -29.08 3.60
C ASN A 227 -0.88 -30.54 3.40
N LEU A 228 -0.07 -31.44 3.94
CA LEU A 228 -0.31 -32.87 3.94
C LEU A 228 -0.89 -33.30 5.29
N THR A 229 -2.08 -33.89 5.26
CA THR A 229 -2.63 -34.60 6.42
C THR A 229 -2.67 -36.09 6.15
N ALA A 230 -2.41 -36.91 7.18
CA ALA A 230 -2.50 -38.36 7.07
C ALA A 230 -3.07 -38.98 8.34
N GLU A 231 -3.96 -39.95 8.19
CA GLU A 231 -4.50 -40.77 9.27
C GLU A 231 -4.30 -42.27 8.93
N ILE A 232 -4.01 -43.05 9.95
CA ILE A 232 -3.78 -44.47 9.82
C ILE A 232 -4.97 -45.23 10.42
N GLU A 233 -5.51 -46.19 9.67
CA GLU A 233 -6.63 -47.01 10.13
C GLU A 233 -6.44 -48.51 9.79
N PRO A 234 -6.45 -49.40 10.77
CA PRO A 234 -6.45 -49.15 12.20
C PRO A 234 -5.07 -48.71 12.73
N ALA A 235 -5.05 -47.93 13.82
CA ALA A 235 -3.82 -47.49 14.48
C ALA A 235 -3.00 -48.63 15.16
N LYS A 236 -3.53 -49.83 15.19
CA LYS A 236 -2.88 -51.07 15.71
C LYS A 236 -3.15 -52.20 14.76
N GLU A 237 -2.09 -52.85 14.29
CA GLU A 237 -2.21 -53.95 13.37
C GLU A 237 -1.15 -55.03 13.65
N TYR A 238 -1.39 -56.27 13.15
CA TYR A 238 -0.46 -57.38 13.27
C TYR A 238 0.49 -57.43 12.06
N ILE A 239 1.66 -57.97 12.28
CA ILE A 239 2.65 -58.23 11.22
C ILE A 239 2.00 -59.00 10.07
N GLY A 240 2.20 -58.56 8.85
CA GLY A 240 1.64 -59.15 7.65
C GLY A 240 0.18 -58.79 7.35
N ASN A 241 -0.46 -58.02 8.22
CA ASN A 241 -1.80 -57.52 7.96
C ASN A 241 -1.75 -56.17 7.20
N LYS A 242 -2.88 -55.82 6.64
CA LYS A 242 -3.07 -54.57 5.91
C LYS A 242 -3.56 -53.47 6.84
N PHE A 243 -3.10 -52.24 6.57
CA PHE A 243 -3.63 -51.03 7.15
C PHE A 243 -3.86 -49.98 6.04
N TRP A 244 -4.69 -49.04 6.34
CA TRP A 244 -5.02 -47.99 5.42
C TRP A 244 -4.37 -46.67 5.89
N VAL A 245 -3.84 -45.92 4.93
CA VAL A 245 -3.39 -44.56 5.17
C VAL A 245 -4.28 -43.66 4.31
N ASN A 246 -5.00 -42.79 4.97
CA ASN A 246 -5.91 -41.83 4.34
C ASN A 246 -5.39 -40.44 4.62
N GLY A 247 -5.52 -39.54 3.66
CA GLY A 247 -5.06 -38.19 3.88
C GLY A 247 -5.63 -37.18 2.88
N THR A 248 -5.24 -35.95 3.10
CA THR A 248 -5.54 -34.87 2.18
C THR A 248 -4.25 -34.14 1.81
N VAL A 249 -4.15 -33.72 0.57
CA VAL A 249 -3.15 -32.77 0.11
C VAL A 249 -3.92 -31.52 -0.24
N SER A 250 -3.73 -30.44 0.52
CA SER A 250 -4.34 -29.16 0.21
C SER A 250 -3.29 -28.26 -0.40
N ASP A 251 -3.42 -27.96 -1.59
CA ASP A 251 -3.13 -26.81 -2.41
C ASP A 251 -3.07 -27.17 -3.90
N VAL A 252 -3.14 -26.21 -4.75
CA VAL A 252 -3.57 -26.28 -6.14
C VAL A 252 -2.56 -26.95 -7.08
N ALA A 253 -1.31 -27.11 -6.65
CA ALA A 253 -0.25 -27.78 -7.41
C ALA A 253 -0.34 -29.33 -7.43
N VAL A 254 -1.44 -29.91 -6.94
CA VAL A 254 -1.59 -31.37 -6.72
C VAL A 254 -1.69 -32.18 -8.02
N SER A 255 -1.72 -31.56 -9.19
CA SER A 255 -1.90 -32.31 -10.43
C SER A 255 -0.71 -33.16 -10.85
N ASN A 256 0.48 -32.97 -10.26
CA ASN A 256 1.71 -33.67 -10.66
C ASN A 256 2.62 -34.06 -9.47
N GLY A 257 2.07 -34.36 -8.33
CA GLY A 257 2.87 -34.83 -7.18
C GLY A 257 2.74 -36.30 -6.90
N SER A 258 3.68 -36.88 -6.14
CA SER A 258 3.64 -38.24 -5.63
C SER A 258 3.65 -38.27 -4.11
N ILE A 259 2.90 -39.25 -3.54
CA ILE A 259 2.96 -39.55 -2.10
C ILE A 259 3.74 -40.83 -1.91
N SER A 260 4.70 -40.77 -1.00
CA SER A 260 5.37 -41.96 -0.47
C SER A 260 4.92 -42.23 0.98
N VAL A 261 4.75 -43.51 1.31
CA VAL A 261 4.41 -43.98 2.65
C VAL A 261 5.52 -44.92 3.12
N GLU A 262 6.13 -44.58 4.24
CA GLU A 262 7.25 -45.34 4.83
C GLU A 262 6.92 -45.76 6.26
N LEU A 263 7.35 -46.96 6.64
CA LEU A 263 7.29 -47.49 8.00
C LEU A 263 8.65 -48.03 8.41
N ALA A 264 9.24 -47.50 9.46
CA ALA A 264 10.54 -47.95 10.00
C ALA A 264 11.69 -47.93 8.97
N GLY A 265 11.72 -47.00 8.03
CA GLY A 265 12.70 -46.90 6.95
C GLY A 265 12.43 -47.83 5.76
N ILE A 266 11.25 -48.47 5.71
CA ILE A 266 10.82 -49.32 4.61
C ILE A 266 9.71 -48.63 3.84
N GLU A 267 9.97 -48.34 2.56
CA GLU A 267 8.96 -47.79 1.66
C GLU A 267 7.86 -48.85 1.40
N LEU A 268 6.61 -48.46 1.70
CA LEU A 268 5.46 -49.36 1.60
C LEU A 268 4.60 -49.10 0.37
N ALA A 269 4.51 -47.85 -0.03
CA ALA A 269 3.74 -47.41 -1.18
C ALA A 269 4.26 -46.10 -1.74
N VAL A 270 4.25 -45.95 -3.08
CA VAL A 270 4.44 -44.68 -3.80
C VAL A 270 3.35 -44.62 -4.87
N PHE A 271 2.68 -43.47 -4.97
CA PHE A 271 1.62 -43.30 -5.96
C PHE A 271 1.45 -41.82 -6.32
N SER A 272 1.04 -41.55 -7.55
CA SER A 272 0.73 -40.21 -8.00
C SER A 272 -0.60 -39.74 -7.42
N VAL A 273 -0.67 -38.48 -7.01
CA VAL A 273 -1.87 -37.86 -6.46
C VAL A 273 -2.55 -37.06 -7.55
N ALA A 274 -3.80 -37.40 -7.86
CA ALA A 274 -4.63 -36.70 -8.82
C ALA A 274 -5.82 -35.97 -8.17
N GLU A 275 -6.02 -36.17 -6.88
CA GLU A 275 -7.17 -35.60 -6.13
C GLU A 275 -6.72 -35.10 -4.75
N VAL A 276 -7.45 -34.12 -4.21
CA VAL A 276 -7.20 -33.54 -2.87
C VAL A 276 -7.23 -34.64 -1.77
N ASN A 277 -8.15 -35.59 -1.86
CA ASN A 277 -8.26 -36.71 -0.92
C ASN A 277 -7.61 -37.94 -1.52
N TRP A 278 -6.78 -38.60 -0.74
CA TRP A 278 -6.12 -39.81 -1.17
C TRP A 278 -6.24 -40.92 -0.12
N THR A 279 -6.16 -42.15 -0.57
CA THR A 279 -6.12 -43.32 0.29
C THR A 279 -5.23 -44.38 -0.33
N THR A 280 -4.46 -45.06 0.49
CA THR A 280 -3.64 -46.18 0.06
C THR A 280 -3.69 -47.33 1.07
N GLU A 281 -3.52 -48.53 0.57
CA GLU A 281 -3.40 -49.75 1.39
C GLU A 281 -1.92 -50.11 1.50
N ALA A 282 -1.47 -50.38 2.72
CA ALA A 282 -0.11 -50.81 2.99
C ALA A 282 -0.09 -52.09 3.83
N LEU A 283 0.96 -52.85 3.72
CA LEU A 283 1.18 -54.10 4.49
C LEU A 283 2.22 -53.84 5.58
N VAL A 284 1.91 -54.28 6.81
CA VAL A 284 2.93 -54.31 7.87
C VAL A 284 4.02 -55.31 7.50
N PRO A 285 5.29 -54.89 7.32
CA PRO A 285 6.39 -55.79 6.95
C PRO A 285 6.54 -56.94 7.92
N THR A 286 6.81 -58.16 7.39
CA THR A 286 6.85 -59.40 8.17
C THR A 286 8.14 -59.54 8.98
N ASP A 287 9.13 -58.74 8.75
CA ASP A 287 10.43 -58.72 9.42
C ASP A 287 10.51 -57.67 10.55
N LEU A 288 9.45 -56.89 10.76
CA LEU A 288 9.40 -55.97 11.89
C LEU A 288 9.18 -56.67 13.21
N ALA A 289 9.90 -56.25 14.24
CA ALA A 289 9.63 -56.68 15.61
C ALA A 289 8.32 -56.06 16.13
N ALA A 290 7.69 -56.68 17.13
CA ALA A 290 6.55 -56.03 17.78
C ALA A 290 7.01 -54.75 18.50
N GLY A 291 6.35 -53.63 18.23
CA GLY A 291 6.74 -52.34 18.79
C GLY A 291 5.82 -51.20 18.37
N ASN A 292 6.17 -49.99 18.77
CA ASN A 292 5.54 -48.77 18.28
C ASN A 292 6.42 -48.20 17.17
N TYR A 293 5.81 -47.92 16.04
CA TYR A 293 6.50 -47.37 14.87
C TYR A 293 5.80 -46.10 14.41
N THR A 294 6.56 -45.22 13.78
CA THR A 294 6.04 -44.01 13.12
C THR A 294 5.87 -44.34 11.63
N VAL A 295 4.71 -44.02 11.09
CA VAL A 295 4.49 -43.98 9.65
C VAL A 295 4.87 -42.57 9.18
N ILE A 296 5.74 -42.49 8.20
CA ILE A 296 6.15 -41.23 7.57
C ILE A 296 5.43 -41.15 6.23
N VAL A 297 4.76 -40.03 5.99
CA VAL A 297 4.12 -39.74 4.71
C VAL A 297 4.77 -38.48 4.14
N THR A 298 5.29 -38.61 2.94
CA THR A 298 5.98 -37.52 2.25
C THR A 298 5.25 -37.20 0.95
N PHE A 299 5.11 -35.96 0.63
CA PHE A 299 4.65 -35.48 -0.68
C PHE A 299 5.82 -34.85 -1.41
N ASP A 300 6.07 -35.30 -2.65
CA ASP A 300 7.05 -34.73 -3.56
C ASP A 300 6.30 -34.14 -4.76
N SER A 301 6.45 -32.85 -4.99
CA SER A 301 5.99 -32.16 -6.22
C SER A 301 7.02 -32.36 -7.33
N GLU A 302 6.60 -32.76 -8.54
CA GLU A 302 7.46 -32.81 -9.73
C GLU A 302 7.73 -31.43 -10.29
#